data_45d280d3d73fa95704f3e32402319282
#
_entry.id   45d280d3d73fa95704f3e32402319282
#
_cell.length_a   1.000
_cell.length_b   1.000
_cell.length_c   1.000
_cell.angle_alpha   90.00
_cell.angle_beta   90.00
_cell.angle_gamma   90.00
#
_symmetry.space_group_name_H-M   'P 1'
#
loop_
_entity.id
_entity.type
_entity.pdbx_description
1 polymer ?
#
loop_
_entity_poly.entity_id
_entity_poly.type
_entity_poly.pdbx_seq_one_letter_code
_entity_poly.pdbx_strand_id
1 'polypeptide(L)'
;MMKPVKRLYLSTDEVHLADASLVLELNSCGRGFITAQTATDYTGKLVRLDVGYSDLLLRWFTGYVERSQPAENGFQRLFVRELVGVFERMWPCSFQHPTLRKVASWLEENSGIAVSVPDAPYSDKPIPHFTHNGTGYQFLNNLGRAFSIPDYIWYQLPDGSLYVGGAEKAMFAGRPVDIPAEFSQGAAGGNSITLPVIQSLRPGVELNG
;
A
#
# COMPACT_ATOMS: atom_id res chain seq x y z
N MET A 1 13.15 26.80 6.52
CA MET A 1 12.56 25.69 5.75
C MET A 1 12.70 24.43 6.59
N MET A 2 11.60 23.79 7.01
CA MET A 2 11.66 22.56 7.79
C MET A 2 12.18 21.45 6.89
N LYS A 3 13.18 20.70 7.36
CA LYS A 3 13.70 19.53 6.63
C LYS A 3 12.80 18.33 6.89
N PRO A 4 12.47 17.55 5.86
CA PRO A 4 11.74 16.29 6.08
C PRO A 4 12.64 15.30 6.82
N VAL A 5 12.05 14.58 7.78
CA VAL A 5 12.67 13.52 8.55
C VAL A 5 12.14 12.19 8.03
N LYS A 6 13.01 11.23 7.83
CA LYS A 6 12.67 9.86 7.42
C LYS A 6 13.33 8.89 8.39
N ARG A 7 12.58 7.92 8.90
CA ARG A 7 13.10 6.83 9.74
C ARG A 7 12.78 5.50 9.11
N LEU A 8 13.82 4.70 8.92
CA LEU A 8 13.72 3.34 8.38
C LEU A 8 13.89 2.33 9.50
N TYR A 9 12.96 1.38 9.57
CA TYR A 9 13.05 0.24 10.47
C TYR A 9 13.07 -1.04 9.64
N LEU A 10 14.09 -1.87 9.88
CA LEU A 10 14.23 -3.20 9.31
C LEU A 10 14.07 -4.22 10.45
N SER A 11 12.98 -4.99 10.45
CA SER A 11 12.54 -5.75 11.62
C SER A 11 12.32 -4.83 12.83
N THR A 12 13.12 -4.95 13.86
CA THR A 12 13.10 -4.11 15.07
C THR A 12 14.15 -2.99 15.05
N ASP A 13 15.09 -3.03 14.12
CA ASP A 13 16.27 -2.17 14.11
C ASP A 13 15.97 -0.86 13.37
N GLU A 14 16.27 0.27 13.99
CA GLU A 14 16.33 1.54 13.28
C GLU A 14 17.65 1.63 12.51
N VAL A 15 17.56 1.80 11.19
CA VAL A 15 18.71 1.76 10.29
C VAL A 15 18.80 3.06 9.50
N HIS A 16 20.03 3.54 9.28
CA HIS A 16 20.24 4.75 8.51
C HIS A 16 19.79 4.58 7.06
N LEU A 17 18.83 5.41 6.64
CA LEU A 17 18.32 5.47 5.27
C LEU A 17 19.18 6.38 4.44
N ALA A 18 19.83 5.86 3.39
CA ALA A 18 20.55 6.67 2.42
C ALA A 18 19.64 7.15 1.29
N ASP A 19 18.84 6.25 0.72
CA ASP A 19 17.94 6.56 -0.38
C ASP A 19 16.71 5.65 -0.38
N ALA A 20 15.59 6.15 -0.91
CA ALA A 20 14.38 5.37 -1.13
C ALA A 20 13.65 5.82 -2.39
N SER A 21 13.37 4.87 -3.26
CA SER A 21 12.55 5.04 -4.46
C SER A 21 11.44 4.00 -4.43
N LEU A 22 10.25 4.43 -4.01
CA LEU A 22 9.07 3.58 -3.80
C LEU A 22 7.93 4.04 -4.69
N VAL A 23 7.21 3.10 -5.26
CA VAL A 23 5.99 3.32 -6.05
C VAL A 23 4.83 2.70 -5.30
N LEU A 24 3.79 3.50 -5.06
CA LEU A 24 2.51 3.08 -4.49
C LEU A 24 1.43 3.29 -5.55
N GLU A 25 0.54 2.32 -5.71
CA GLU A 25 -0.50 2.33 -6.75
C GLU A 25 -1.82 1.79 -6.18
N LEU A 26 -2.95 2.24 -6.73
CA LEU A 26 -4.24 1.58 -6.51
C LEU A 26 -4.29 0.26 -7.30
N ASN A 27 -5.00 -0.71 -6.77
CA ASN A 27 -5.22 -2.02 -7.39
C ASN A 27 -3.91 -2.75 -7.77
N SER A 28 -2.85 -2.47 -7.03
CA SER A 28 -1.51 -3.03 -7.24
C SER A 28 -0.75 -3.10 -5.92
N CYS A 29 0.36 -3.83 -5.92
CA CYS A 29 1.27 -3.90 -4.78
C CYS A 29 2.34 -2.83 -4.90
N GLY A 30 2.44 -1.95 -3.91
CA GLY A 30 3.54 -1.00 -3.80
C GLY A 30 4.89 -1.72 -3.67
N ARG A 31 5.92 -1.16 -4.33
CA ARG A 31 7.26 -1.75 -4.41
C ARG A 31 8.33 -0.71 -4.66
N GLY A 32 9.56 -1.09 -4.47
CA GLY A 32 10.69 -0.23 -4.85
C GLY A 32 11.99 -0.62 -4.20
N PHE A 33 12.92 0.31 -4.21
CA PHE A 33 14.25 0.12 -3.68
C PHE A 33 14.51 1.05 -2.51
N ILE A 34 15.19 0.52 -1.51
CA ILE A 34 15.70 1.24 -0.35
C ILE A 34 17.20 0.95 -0.27
N THR A 35 18.02 1.99 -0.09
CA THR A 35 19.44 1.85 0.23
C THR A 35 19.64 2.22 1.70
N ALA A 36 20.13 1.27 2.47
CA ALA A 36 20.31 1.39 3.91
C ALA A 36 21.73 1.07 4.34
N GLN A 37 22.25 1.78 5.32
CA GLN A 37 23.58 1.55 5.88
C GLN A 37 23.52 0.39 6.89
N THR A 38 23.79 -0.80 6.39
CA THR A 38 23.81 -2.02 7.19
C THR A 38 24.61 -3.11 6.48
N ALA A 39 25.26 -3.98 7.24
CA ALA A 39 25.92 -5.18 6.73
C ALA A 39 25.01 -6.42 6.78
N THR A 40 23.85 -6.31 7.45
CA THR A 40 22.94 -7.43 7.69
C THR A 40 22.04 -7.67 6.48
N ASP A 41 21.82 -8.93 6.14
CA ASP A 41 20.80 -9.35 5.17
C ASP A 41 19.43 -9.38 5.87
N TYR A 42 18.51 -8.55 5.39
CA TYR A 42 17.13 -8.45 5.90
C TYR A 42 16.10 -9.15 5.00
N THR A 43 16.51 -10.01 4.08
CA THR A 43 15.58 -10.77 3.22
C THR A 43 14.52 -11.48 4.06
N GLY A 44 13.24 -11.31 3.69
CA GLY A 44 12.09 -11.85 4.39
C GLY A 44 11.68 -11.10 5.67
N LYS A 45 12.39 -10.04 6.06
CA LYS A 45 12.07 -9.25 7.26
C LYS A 45 11.14 -8.10 6.93
N LEU A 46 10.36 -7.67 7.94
CA LEU A 46 9.50 -6.51 7.83
C LEU A 46 10.32 -5.23 7.63
N VAL A 47 9.80 -4.34 6.80
CA VAL A 47 10.31 -3.00 6.58
C VAL A 47 9.22 -1.98 6.88
N ARG A 48 9.59 -0.90 7.55
CA ARG A 48 8.72 0.23 7.87
C ARG A 48 9.47 1.52 7.60
N LEU A 49 8.82 2.42 6.89
CA LEU A 49 9.34 3.76 6.61
C LEU A 49 8.36 4.79 7.17
N ASP A 50 8.84 5.59 8.10
CA ASP A 50 8.11 6.70 8.67
C ASP A 50 8.67 8.01 8.07
N VAL A 51 7.77 8.91 7.69
CA VAL A 51 8.12 10.17 7.03
C VAL A 51 7.39 11.32 7.71
N GLY A 52 8.07 12.45 7.87
CA GLY A 52 7.46 13.59 8.51
C GLY A 52 8.32 14.83 8.59
N TYR A 53 7.90 15.73 9.45
CA TYR A 53 8.61 16.97 9.74
C TYR A 53 8.74 17.13 11.25
N SER A 54 9.93 17.49 11.73
CA SER A 54 10.24 17.55 13.16
C SER A 54 9.90 16.22 13.86
N ASP A 55 9.08 16.26 14.90
CA ASP A 55 8.70 15.09 15.71
C ASP A 55 7.43 14.40 15.23
N LEU A 56 6.72 14.98 14.24
CA LEU A 56 5.51 14.39 13.69
C LEU A 56 5.86 13.47 12.53
N LEU A 57 6.07 12.21 12.84
CA LEU A 57 6.32 11.15 11.87
C LEU A 57 5.06 10.31 11.67
N LEU A 58 4.69 10.07 10.43
CA LEU A 58 3.60 9.18 10.06
C LEU A 58 4.16 7.98 9.31
N ARG A 59 3.56 6.80 9.55
CA ARG A 59 3.85 5.61 8.78
C ARG A 59 3.51 5.86 7.31
N TRP A 60 4.52 5.78 6.47
CA TRP A 60 4.35 6.00 5.04
C TRP A 60 4.39 4.71 4.23
N PHE A 61 5.21 3.74 4.65
CA PHE A 61 5.31 2.45 3.99
C PHE A 61 5.45 1.33 5.03
N THR A 62 4.74 0.24 4.82
CA THR A 62 4.88 -1.01 5.57
C THR A 62 4.95 -2.15 4.57
N GLY A 63 5.94 -3.01 4.71
CA GLY A 63 6.16 -4.09 3.77
C GLY A 63 7.18 -5.11 4.27
N TYR A 64 7.76 -5.83 3.34
CA TYR A 64 8.85 -6.77 3.61
C TYR A 64 9.98 -6.61 2.58
N VAL A 65 11.16 -7.01 2.98
CA VAL A 65 12.32 -7.08 2.10
C VAL A 65 12.23 -8.37 1.30
N GLU A 66 11.96 -8.26 0.01
CA GLU A 66 11.94 -9.43 -0.87
C GLU A 66 13.37 -9.90 -1.20
N ARG A 67 14.29 -8.95 -1.38
CA ARG A 67 15.69 -9.24 -1.70
C ARG A 67 16.60 -8.16 -1.12
N SER A 68 17.71 -8.61 -0.54
CA SER A 68 18.80 -7.76 -0.05
C SER A 68 20.05 -8.04 -0.85
N GLN A 69 20.73 -7.00 -1.30
CA GLN A 69 21.98 -7.11 -2.08
C GLN A 69 23.02 -6.17 -1.49
N PRO A 70 24.25 -6.65 -1.24
CA PRO A 70 25.34 -5.79 -0.83
C PRO A 70 25.58 -4.68 -1.86
N ALA A 71 25.79 -3.46 -1.36
CA ALA A 71 26.22 -2.31 -2.12
C ALA A 71 27.57 -1.81 -1.58
N GLU A 72 28.16 -0.82 -2.23
CA GLU A 72 29.45 -0.28 -1.81
C GLU A 72 29.40 0.35 -0.41
N ASN A 73 30.54 0.45 0.25
CA ASN A 73 30.74 1.18 1.52
C ASN A 73 29.85 0.73 2.69
N GLY A 74 29.51 -0.57 2.79
CA GLY A 74 28.71 -1.10 3.92
C GLY A 74 27.23 -0.79 3.84
N PHE A 75 26.72 -0.52 2.64
CA PHE A 75 25.30 -0.38 2.37
C PHE A 75 24.70 -1.68 1.83
N GLN A 76 23.38 -1.83 2.00
CA GLN A 76 22.55 -2.83 1.35
C GLN A 76 21.53 -2.12 0.46
N ARG A 77 21.33 -2.66 -0.74
CA ARG A 77 20.22 -2.29 -1.61
C ARG A 77 19.10 -3.31 -1.46
N LEU A 78 17.99 -2.86 -0.92
CA LEU A 78 16.84 -3.69 -0.58
C LEU A 78 15.75 -3.50 -1.63
N PHE A 79 15.29 -4.58 -2.25
CA PHE A 79 14.04 -4.55 -2.98
C PHE A 79 12.92 -4.89 -2.02
N VAL A 80 11.96 -3.98 -1.89
CA VAL A 80 10.87 -4.07 -0.91
C VAL A 80 9.52 -4.07 -1.59
N ARG A 81 8.57 -4.77 -0.97
CA ARG A 81 7.17 -4.82 -1.39
C ARG A 81 6.26 -4.56 -0.20
N GLU A 82 5.07 -4.02 -0.47
CA GLU A 82 3.98 -4.00 0.52
C GLU A 82 3.58 -5.42 0.95
N LEU A 83 2.95 -5.56 2.12
CA LEU A 83 2.51 -6.86 2.64
C LEU A 83 1.54 -7.57 1.70
N VAL A 84 0.72 -6.81 0.97
CA VAL A 84 -0.19 -7.35 -0.06
C VAL A 84 0.55 -8.09 -1.20
N GLY A 85 1.88 -8.03 -1.25
CA GLY A 85 2.71 -8.86 -2.13
C GLY A 85 2.46 -10.38 -1.97
N VAL A 86 1.96 -10.82 -0.82
CA VAL A 86 1.57 -12.23 -0.57
C VAL A 86 0.50 -12.71 -1.56
N PHE A 87 -0.31 -11.81 -2.11
CA PHE A 87 -1.36 -12.12 -3.07
C PHE A 87 -0.86 -12.44 -4.50
N GLU A 88 0.44 -12.41 -4.74
CA GLU A 88 1.02 -12.92 -5.99
C GLU A 88 0.81 -14.43 -6.17
N ARG A 89 0.66 -15.18 -5.08
CA ARG A 89 0.42 -16.63 -5.09
C ARG A 89 -0.99 -16.98 -5.59
N MET A 90 -1.19 -18.26 -5.88
CA MET A 90 -2.50 -18.82 -6.16
C MET A 90 -3.38 -18.82 -4.90
N TRP A 91 -4.62 -18.37 -5.07
CA TRP A 91 -5.63 -18.25 -3.99
C TRP A 91 -6.95 -18.90 -4.41
N PRO A 92 -6.98 -20.22 -4.61
CA PRO A 92 -8.20 -20.90 -5.01
C PRO A 92 -9.21 -20.91 -3.88
N CYS A 93 -10.47 -20.60 -4.18
CA CYS A 93 -11.56 -20.65 -3.22
C CYS A 93 -12.90 -20.92 -3.88
N SER A 94 -13.88 -21.36 -3.08
CA SER A 94 -15.27 -21.48 -3.47
C SER A 94 -16.17 -21.23 -2.26
N PHE A 95 -17.09 -20.28 -2.40
CA PHE A 95 -18.04 -19.89 -1.36
C PHE A 95 -19.46 -19.98 -1.88
N GLN A 96 -20.37 -20.48 -1.04
CA GLN A 96 -21.80 -20.42 -1.27
C GLN A 96 -22.40 -19.29 -0.42
N HIS A 97 -23.20 -18.45 -1.03
CA HIS A 97 -23.88 -17.32 -0.41
C HIS A 97 -22.96 -16.41 0.44
N PRO A 98 -21.74 -16.08 -0.04
CA PRO A 98 -20.88 -15.20 0.75
C PRO A 98 -21.32 -13.75 0.69
N THR A 99 -21.03 -13.01 1.76
CA THR A 99 -20.96 -11.54 1.75
C THR A 99 -19.52 -11.11 1.51
N LEU A 100 -19.30 -9.84 1.13
CA LEU A 100 -17.94 -9.30 1.00
C LEU A 100 -17.18 -9.42 2.33
N ARG A 101 -17.82 -9.13 3.48
CA ARG A 101 -17.19 -9.27 4.80
C ARG A 101 -16.74 -10.69 5.08
N LYS A 102 -17.55 -11.70 4.72
CA LYS A 102 -17.17 -13.11 4.90
C LYS A 102 -15.94 -13.48 4.06
N VAL A 103 -15.88 -12.97 2.83
CA VAL A 103 -14.71 -13.18 1.96
C VAL A 103 -13.49 -12.45 2.51
N ALA A 104 -13.64 -11.23 3.03
CA ALA A 104 -12.59 -10.47 3.67
C ALA A 104 -12.03 -11.17 4.92
N SER A 105 -12.89 -11.70 5.80
CA SER A 105 -12.46 -12.48 6.96
C SER A 105 -11.66 -13.71 6.55
N TRP A 106 -12.08 -14.41 5.50
CA TRP A 106 -11.32 -15.55 4.97
C TRP A 106 -9.94 -15.12 4.43
N LEU A 107 -9.85 -13.98 3.73
CA LEU A 107 -8.57 -13.43 3.29
C LEU A 107 -7.65 -13.12 4.48
N GLU A 108 -8.19 -12.50 5.53
CA GLU A 108 -7.46 -12.17 6.75
C GLU A 108 -6.93 -13.43 7.44
N GLU A 109 -7.77 -14.44 7.63
CA GLU A 109 -7.41 -15.72 8.25
C GLU A 109 -6.29 -16.45 7.50
N ASN A 110 -6.28 -16.37 6.16
CA ASN A 110 -5.32 -17.11 5.33
C ASN A 110 -4.06 -16.31 4.97
N SER A 111 -4.12 -14.97 5.00
CA SER A 111 -2.97 -14.10 4.69
C SER A 111 -2.26 -13.57 5.94
N GLY A 112 -2.95 -13.47 7.06
CA GLY A 112 -2.50 -12.74 8.25
C GLY A 112 -2.53 -11.22 8.08
N ILE A 113 -3.12 -10.70 6.98
CA ILE A 113 -3.28 -9.27 6.72
C ILE A 113 -4.70 -8.87 7.11
N ALA A 114 -4.83 -7.93 8.03
CA ALA A 114 -6.14 -7.37 8.38
C ALA A 114 -6.83 -6.76 7.14
N VAL A 115 -8.12 -7.04 6.95
CA VAL A 115 -8.87 -6.58 5.78
C VAL A 115 -9.98 -5.62 6.20
N SER A 116 -9.87 -4.39 5.74
CA SER A 116 -10.86 -3.34 5.97
C SER A 116 -11.91 -3.33 4.86
N VAL A 117 -13.17 -3.56 5.22
CA VAL A 117 -14.35 -3.44 4.35
C VAL A 117 -15.19 -2.29 4.89
N PRO A 118 -15.55 -1.29 4.08
CA PRO A 118 -16.36 -0.16 4.53
C PRO A 118 -17.79 -0.60 4.89
N ASP A 119 -18.47 0.23 5.67
CA ASP A 119 -19.89 0.07 5.90
C ASP A 119 -20.68 0.62 4.69
N ALA A 120 -21.17 -0.29 3.85
CA ALA A 120 -21.85 0.01 2.61
C ALA A 120 -22.86 -1.10 2.26
N PRO A 121 -23.92 -0.80 1.47
CA PRO A 121 -24.96 -1.78 1.14
C PRO A 121 -24.46 -3.09 0.51
N TYR A 122 -23.35 -3.05 -0.23
CA TYR A 122 -22.75 -4.21 -0.86
C TYR A 122 -21.96 -5.10 0.12
N SER A 123 -21.57 -4.57 1.29
CA SER A 123 -20.66 -5.24 2.22
C SER A 123 -21.27 -6.48 2.87
N ASP A 124 -22.57 -6.43 3.16
CA ASP A 124 -23.32 -7.49 3.84
C ASP A 124 -24.36 -8.16 2.93
N LYS A 125 -24.46 -7.75 1.68
CA LYS A 125 -25.35 -8.37 0.70
C LYS A 125 -24.76 -9.68 0.20
N PRO A 126 -25.42 -10.82 0.41
CA PRO A 126 -24.92 -12.11 -0.08
C PRO A 126 -25.09 -12.20 -1.59
N ILE A 127 -24.13 -12.87 -2.25
CA ILE A 127 -24.21 -13.27 -3.66
C ILE A 127 -24.40 -14.81 -3.75
N PRO A 128 -24.94 -15.37 -4.84
CA PRO A 128 -25.23 -16.81 -4.91
C PRO A 128 -24.00 -17.69 -4.66
N HIS A 129 -22.89 -17.39 -5.30
CA HIS A 129 -21.59 -18.01 -5.05
C HIS A 129 -20.47 -17.14 -5.53
N PHE A 130 -19.26 -17.39 -4.99
CA PHE A 130 -18.02 -16.79 -5.46
C PHE A 130 -16.96 -17.88 -5.55
N THR A 131 -16.49 -18.14 -6.77
CA THR A 131 -15.43 -19.12 -7.04
C THR A 131 -14.28 -18.43 -7.74
N HIS A 132 -13.07 -18.71 -7.30
CA HIS A 132 -11.85 -18.18 -7.87
C HIS A 132 -10.78 -19.27 -7.96
N ASN A 133 -10.06 -19.28 -9.09
CA ASN A 133 -8.90 -20.16 -9.31
C ASN A 133 -7.83 -19.38 -10.08
N GLY A 134 -7.09 -18.56 -9.37
CA GLY A 134 -6.07 -17.67 -9.91
C GLY A 134 -5.22 -17.06 -8.82
N THR A 135 -4.43 -16.06 -9.17
CA THR A 135 -3.63 -15.33 -8.19
C THR A 135 -4.49 -14.49 -7.25
N GLY A 136 -3.97 -14.16 -6.08
CA GLY A 136 -4.65 -13.26 -5.14
C GLY A 136 -4.91 -11.88 -5.72
N TYR A 137 -4.06 -11.35 -6.61
CA TYR A 137 -4.34 -10.08 -7.29
C TYR A 137 -5.55 -10.19 -8.22
N GLN A 138 -5.68 -11.29 -8.96
CA GLN A 138 -6.88 -11.54 -9.77
C GLN A 138 -8.11 -11.71 -8.88
N PHE A 139 -7.94 -12.36 -7.72
CA PHE A 139 -8.99 -12.49 -6.72
C PHE A 139 -9.47 -11.11 -6.26
N LEU A 140 -8.56 -10.25 -5.80
CA LEU A 140 -8.89 -8.90 -5.35
C LEU A 140 -9.58 -8.09 -6.45
N ASN A 141 -9.07 -8.13 -7.68
CA ASN A 141 -9.68 -7.43 -8.82
C ASN A 141 -11.08 -7.96 -9.17
N ASN A 142 -11.36 -9.23 -8.93
CA ASN A 142 -12.67 -9.82 -9.21
C ASN A 142 -13.75 -9.47 -8.19
N LEU A 143 -13.39 -9.06 -6.96
CA LEU A 143 -14.34 -8.71 -5.89
C LEU A 143 -15.27 -7.57 -6.32
N GLY A 144 -14.74 -6.53 -6.95
CA GLY A 144 -15.53 -5.39 -7.39
C GLY A 144 -16.72 -5.78 -8.27
N ARG A 145 -16.44 -6.60 -9.29
CA ARG A 145 -17.48 -7.09 -10.21
C ARG A 145 -18.40 -8.09 -9.53
N ALA A 146 -17.87 -9.01 -8.74
CA ALA A 146 -18.66 -10.07 -8.09
C ALA A 146 -19.70 -9.49 -7.12
N PHE A 147 -19.32 -8.48 -6.34
CA PHE A 147 -20.19 -7.83 -5.35
C PHE A 147 -20.85 -6.55 -5.87
N SER A 148 -20.67 -6.22 -7.17
CA SER A 148 -21.22 -5.01 -7.82
C SER A 148 -20.88 -3.72 -7.06
N ILE A 149 -19.61 -3.57 -6.70
CA ILE A 149 -19.10 -2.42 -5.95
C ILE A 149 -18.82 -1.27 -6.93
N PRO A 150 -19.47 -0.11 -6.78
CA PRO A 150 -19.18 1.07 -7.60
C PRO A 150 -17.74 1.56 -7.36
N ASP A 151 -17.10 2.03 -8.40
CA ASP A 151 -15.74 2.62 -8.34
C ASP A 151 -14.79 1.82 -7.43
N TYR A 152 -14.80 0.49 -7.62
CA TYR A 152 -14.08 -0.45 -6.80
C TYR A 152 -12.58 -0.22 -6.84
N ILE A 153 -11.98 -0.17 -5.65
CA ILE A 153 -10.54 -0.12 -5.44
C ILE A 153 -10.11 -1.07 -4.32
N TRP A 154 -8.86 -1.48 -4.38
CA TRP A 154 -8.16 -2.05 -3.25
C TRP A 154 -6.74 -1.48 -3.17
N TYR A 155 -6.22 -1.34 -1.97
CA TYR A 155 -4.86 -0.85 -1.73
C TYR A 155 -4.46 -1.14 -0.29
N GLN A 156 -3.16 -1.16 -0.03
CA GLN A 156 -2.65 -1.31 1.32
C GLN A 156 -2.67 0.03 2.05
N LEU A 157 -3.21 0.00 3.27
CA LEU A 157 -3.17 1.14 4.19
C LEU A 157 -1.77 1.28 4.82
N PRO A 158 -1.42 2.46 5.37
CA PRO A 158 -0.10 2.69 5.97
C PRO A 158 0.28 1.72 7.08
N ASP A 159 -0.69 1.22 7.84
CA ASP A 159 -0.50 0.24 8.92
C ASP A 159 -0.24 -1.19 8.42
N GLY A 160 -0.39 -1.42 7.12
CA GLY A 160 -0.21 -2.72 6.48
C GLY A 160 -1.52 -3.49 6.24
N SER A 161 -2.66 -2.98 6.71
CA SER A 161 -3.97 -3.58 6.41
C SER A 161 -4.37 -3.36 4.95
N LEU A 162 -5.26 -4.21 4.42
CA LEU A 162 -5.78 -4.13 3.05
C LEU A 162 -7.17 -3.51 3.07
N TYR A 163 -7.38 -2.42 2.34
CA TYR A 163 -8.70 -1.89 2.04
C TYR A 163 -9.28 -2.55 0.80
N VAL A 164 -10.56 -2.95 0.85
CA VAL A 164 -11.34 -3.42 -0.29
C VAL A 164 -12.73 -2.79 -0.27
N GLY A 165 -13.09 -2.01 -1.29
CA GLY A 165 -14.37 -1.31 -1.33
C GLY A 165 -14.48 -0.28 -2.43
N GLY A 166 -15.54 0.53 -2.39
CA GLY A 166 -15.70 1.67 -3.30
C GLY A 166 -14.81 2.85 -2.92
N ALA A 167 -14.38 3.61 -3.92
CA ALA A 167 -13.50 4.77 -3.72
C ALA A 167 -14.14 5.85 -2.83
N GLU A 168 -15.49 5.98 -2.86
CA GLU A 168 -16.22 6.96 -2.06
C GLU A 168 -16.13 6.73 -0.54
N LYS A 169 -15.71 5.54 -0.11
CA LYS A 169 -15.51 5.18 1.29
C LYS A 169 -14.04 5.00 1.67
N ALA A 170 -13.13 5.24 0.75
CA ALA A 170 -11.70 5.17 1.01
C ALA A 170 -11.25 6.24 2.03
N MET A 171 -10.11 6.02 2.69
CA MET A 171 -9.60 6.95 3.71
C MET A 171 -9.31 8.36 3.18
N PHE A 172 -9.10 8.50 1.89
CA PHE A 172 -8.85 9.77 1.19
C PHE A 172 -10.11 10.40 0.58
N ALA A 173 -11.26 9.71 0.60
CA ALA A 173 -12.50 10.19 -0.01
C ALA A 173 -12.94 11.52 0.63
N GLY A 174 -13.25 12.50 -0.22
CA GLY A 174 -13.67 13.84 0.21
C GLY A 174 -12.59 14.63 0.98
N ARG A 175 -11.32 14.27 0.83
CA ARG A 175 -10.16 14.94 1.45
C ARG A 175 -9.15 15.34 0.38
N PRO A 176 -9.49 16.28 -0.51
CA PRO A 176 -8.53 16.75 -1.51
C PRO A 176 -7.32 17.40 -0.81
N VAL A 177 -6.18 17.32 -1.47
CA VAL A 177 -4.96 18.00 -1.05
C VAL A 177 -4.73 19.17 -1.98
N ASP A 178 -4.79 20.38 -1.43
CA ASP A 178 -4.46 21.59 -2.18
C ASP A 178 -2.95 21.78 -2.25
N ILE A 179 -2.45 21.84 -3.47
CA ILE A 179 -1.04 22.08 -3.74
C ILE A 179 -0.90 23.51 -4.25
N PRO A 180 -0.19 24.39 -3.51
CA PRO A 180 0.09 25.73 -3.98
C PRO A 180 0.76 25.73 -5.36
N ALA A 181 0.35 26.64 -6.25
CA ALA A 181 0.83 26.70 -7.64
C ALA A 181 2.37 26.85 -7.72
N GLU A 182 3.01 27.41 -6.71
CA GLU A 182 4.46 27.54 -6.61
C GLU A 182 5.20 26.20 -6.53
N PHE A 183 4.54 25.14 -6.05
CA PHE A 183 5.09 23.79 -6.01
C PHE A 183 4.80 22.99 -7.30
N SER A 184 3.90 23.48 -8.16
CA SER A 184 3.56 22.83 -9.41
C SER A 184 4.50 23.17 -10.57
N GLN A 185 5.50 24.02 -10.37
CA GLN A 185 6.41 24.50 -11.42
C GLN A 185 7.39 23.45 -11.99
N GLY A 186 7.36 22.24 -11.47
CA GLY A 186 8.21 21.12 -11.92
C GLY A 186 7.49 20.09 -12.78
N ALA A 187 6.43 20.46 -13.51
CA ALA A 187 5.74 19.54 -14.42
C ALA A 187 6.70 19.15 -15.55
N ALA A 188 7.40 18.05 -15.38
CA ALA A 188 8.12 17.39 -16.46
C ALA A 188 7.07 16.79 -17.39
N GLY A 189 7.00 17.26 -18.64
CA GLY A 189 6.02 16.97 -19.67
C GLY A 189 5.23 15.67 -19.50
N GLY A 190 3.91 15.76 -19.49
CA GLY A 190 2.99 14.65 -19.27
C GLY A 190 2.19 14.79 -17.96
N ASN A 191 1.57 13.71 -17.52
CA ASN A 191 0.69 13.66 -16.35
C ASN A 191 1.46 13.44 -15.02
N SER A 192 2.67 13.99 -14.88
CA SER A 192 3.48 13.84 -13.67
C SER A 192 3.90 15.18 -13.09
N ILE A 193 3.90 15.26 -11.77
CA ILE A 193 4.34 16.43 -11.00
C ILE A 193 5.30 15.98 -9.90
N THR A 194 6.35 16.76 -9.66
CA THR A 194 7.26 16.56 -8.54
C THR A 194 6.87 17.50 -7.41
N LEU A 195 6.61 16.94 -6.25
CA LEU A 195 6.18 17.67 -5.07
C LEU A 195 7.16 17.48 -3.90
N PRO A 196 7.24 18.43 -2.97
CA PRO A 196 7.82 18.18 -1.66
C PRO A 196 7.15 16.97 -1.00
N VAL A 197 7.81 16.39 -0.01
CA VAL A 197 7.25 15.27 0.75
C VAL A 197 5.98 15.71 1.47
N ILE A 198 4.84 15.17 1.06
CA ILE A 198 3.54 15.37 1.71
C ILE A 198 3.15 14.03 2.35
N GLN A 199 3.10 14.00 3.69
CA GLN A 199 2.87 12.77 4.46
C GLN A 199 1.52 12.10 4.16
N SER A 200 0.49 12.92 3.91
CA SER A 200 -0.88 12.46 3.62
C SER A 200 -1.11 12.07 2.17
N LEU A 201 -0.16 12.33 1.28
CA LEU A 201 -0.31 12.02 -0.14
C LEU A 201 -0.24 10.50 -0.37
N ARG A 202 -1.32 9.95 -0.91
CA ARG A 202 -1.49 8.53 -1.20
C ARG A 202 -2.10 8.35 -2.59
N PRO A 203 -1.94 7.17 -3.20
CA PRO A 203 -2.66 6.84 -4.42
C PRO A 203 -4.17 7.04 -4.23
N GLY A 204 -4.82 7.71 -5.19
CA GLY A 204 -6.25 8.01 -5.16
C GLY A 204 -6.64 9.32 -4.46
N VAL A 205 -5.69 10.04 -3.84
CA VAL A 205 -5.96 11.40 -3.33
C VAL A 205 -6.19 12.35 -4.48
N GLU A 206 -7.26 13.13 -4.39
CA GLU A 206 -7.57 14.22 -5.34
C GLU A 206 -6.65 15.42 -5.05
N LEU A 207 -6.06 15.99 -6.10
CA LEU A 207 -5.20 17.15 -6.01
C LEU A 207 -5.90 18.36 -6.63
N ASN A 208 -5.95 19.48 -5.90
CA ASN A 208 -6.54 20.76 -6.37
C ASN A 208 -7.97 20.56 -6.92
N GLY A 209 -8.81 19.88 -6.14
CA GLY A 209 -10.20 19.55 -6.47
C GLY A 209 -11.11 20.77 -6.63
#